data_4557a667896e0e99a804e73ef3519b0b
#
_entry.id   4557a667896e0e99a804e73ef3519b0b
#
_cell.length_a   1.000
_cell.length_b   1.000
_cell.length_c   1.000
_cell.angle_alpha   90.00
_cell.angle_beta   90.00
_cell.angle_gamma   90.00
#
_symmetry.space_group_name_H-M   'P 1'
#
loop_
_entity.id
_entity.type
_entity.pdbx_description
1 polymer ?
#
loop_
_entity_poly.entity_id
_entity_poly.type
_entity_poly.pdbx_seq_one_letter_code
_entity_poly.pdbx_strand_id
1 'polypeptide(L)'
;SVILASGGFEANDELRKSYIGDNWLKAKVRGTPHNTGDGLKMALEIGAVKHGLYDGCHATPMDLYMKNYGGLDLKPSERKNYRKICYFLGIMINAKGKRFLDEGKNFRNYTYAQYGKKVLDQPGHFAWQIFDSKVFDLLYEEYTFHDAHFVEADTIDELITKMDGVDKIETKKTINEFNNSVDLNTSFDPTILDGKSTNGIEIKKSNWAQKIDKGPFKAFPVTGGITFTYGGLKVDKNGSVLDTKDNPISGLYACGELVGGVFFNGYPGGSGLTSGAVFGRIAGYGSVKEG
;
A
#
# COMPACT_ATOMS: atom_id res chain seq x y z
N SER A 1 -24.21 -9.86 24.81
CA SER A 1 -23.07 -10.12 23.90
C SER A 1 -22.48 -8.82 23.38
N VAL A 2 -21.17 -8.80 23.12
CA VAL A 2 -20.44 -7.67 22.56
C VAL A 2 -19.76 -8.12 21.27
N ILE A 3 -19.89 -7.33 20.20
CA ILE A 3 -19.18 -7.57 18.92
C ILE A 3 -18.17 -6.44 18.74
N LEU A 4 -16.89 -6.78 18.77
CA LEU A 4 -15.81 -5.86 18.49
C LEU A 4 -15.63 -5.67 16.97
N ALA A 5 -15.86 -4.46 16.48
CA ALA A 5 -15.73 -4.07 15.07
C ALA A 5 -14.90 -2.77 14.93
N SER A 6 -13.90 -2.60 15.79
CA SER A 6 -13.17 -1.35 15.99
C SER A 6 -12.02 -1.12 15.02
N GLY A 7 -11.82 -2.02 14.03
CA GLY A 7 -10.70 -1.92 13.08
C GLY A 7 -9.37 -2.39 13.65
N GLY A 8 -8.28 -1.99 13.00
CA GLY A 8 -6.91 -2.34 13.36
C GLY A 8 -6.21 -1.28 14.21
N PHE A 9 -4.88 -1.18 14.03
CA PHE A 9 -4.04 -0.25 14.79
C PHE A 9 -3.15 0.65 13.93
N GLU A 10 -3.49 0.84 12.67
CA GLU A 10 -2.68 1.61 11.72
C GLU A 10 -2.51 3.09 12.08
N ALA A 11 -3.40 3.66 12.90
CA ALA A 11 -3.29 5.04 13.39
C ALA A 11 -2.54 5.16 14.73
N ASN A 12 -2.08 4.05 15.31
CA ASN A 12 -1.35 4.04 16.57
C ASN A 12 0.15 3.88 16.34
N ASP A 13 0.91 4.96 16.56
CA ASP A 13 2.36 4.99 16.33
C ASP A 13 3.13 3.98 17.18
N GLU A 14 2.74 3.79 18.45
CA GLU A 14 3.41 2.85 19.37
C GLU A 14 3.20 1.41 18.92
N LEU A 15 1.99 1.04 18.52
CA LEU A 15 1.69 -0.30 18.02
C LEU A 15 2.34 -0.56 16.66
N ARG A 16 2.34 0.43 15.75
CA ARG A 16 3.07 0.32 14.47
C ARG A 16 4.56 0.10 14.71
N LYS A 17 5.17 0.90 15.59
CA LYS A 17 6.57 0.74 15.95
C LYS A 17 6.85 -0.63 16.56
N SER A 18 6.03 -1.03 17.53
CA SER A 18 6.22 -2.28 18.29
C SER A 18 6.04 -3.53 17.44
N TYR A 19 5.03 -3.55 16.56
CA TYR A 19 4.70 -4.75 15.79
C TYR A 19 5.32 -4.76 14.39
N ILE A 20 5.35 -3.63 13.70
CA ILE A 20 5.71 -3.60 12.29
C ILE A 20 7.14 -3.03 12.10
N GLY A 21 7.57 -2.08 12.95
CA GLY A 21 8.93 -1.55 12.94
C GLY A 21 9.02 -0.02 12.87
N ASP A 22 10.20 0.53 13.15
CA ASP A 22 10.46 1.97 13.27
C ASP A 22 10.18 2.75 11.96
N ASN A 23 10.46 2.17 10.81
CA ASN A 23 10.20 2.80 9.50
C ASN A 23 8.73 3.18 9.32
N TRP A 24 7.82 2.47 10.00
CA TRP A 24 6.38 2.68 9.90
C TRP A 24 5.86 3.92 10.59
N LEU A 25 6.69 4.57 11.41
CA LEU A 25 6.40 5.92 11.92
C LEU A 25 6.40 6.97 10.81
N LYS A 26 7.06 6.69 9.68
CA LYS A 26 7.08 7.55 8.48
C LYS A 26 5.93 7.25 7.51
N ALA A 27 5.22 6.15 7.69
CA ALA A 27 4.10 5.80 6.83
C ALA A 27 2.96 6.82 6.96
N LYS A 28 2.39 7.19 5.84
CA LYS A 28 1.14 7.98 5.81
C LYS A 28 -0.02 7.07 6.18
N VAL A 29 -0.92 7.52 7.05
CA VAL A 29 -2.13 6.75 7.35
C VAL A 29 -3.23 7.10 6.34
N ARG A 30 -3.63 6.11 5.58
CA ARG A 30 -4.77 6.19 4.66
C ARG A 30 -6.01 5.63 5.35
N GLY A 31 -6.84 6.46 5.91
CA GLY A 31 -8.01 6.03 6.66
C GLY A 31 -8.41 7.05 7.72
N THR A 32 -8.80 6.54 8.86
CA THR A 32 -9.24 7.34 10.01
C THR A 32 -8.14 7.45 11.08
N PRO A 33 -8.09 8.53 11.87
CA PRO A 33 -7.21 8.63 13.02
C PRO A 33 -7.68 7.76 14.21
N HIS A 34 -8.83 7.08 14.08
CA HIS A 34 -9.48 6.36 15.18
C HIS A 34 -9.20 4.84 15.19
N ASN A 35 -8.48 4.31 14.19
CA ASN A 35 -8.00 2.92 14.20
C ASN A 35 -6.73 2.80 15.06
N THR A 36 -6.90 2.89 16.37
CA THR A 36 -5.83 3.00 17.37
C THR A 36 -5.56 1.69 18.11
N GLY A 37 -6.28 0.62 17.78
CA GLY A 37 -6.12 -0.69 18.39
C GLY A 37 -6.84 -0.85 19.75
N ASP A 38 -7.76 0.03 20.09
CA ASP A 38 -8.43 0.01 21.41
C ASP A 38 -9.23 -1.27 21.62
N GLY A 39 -10.00 -1.73 20.62
CA GLY A 39 -10.73 -3.00 20.73
C GLY A 39 -9.80 -4.21 20.83
N LEU A 40 -8.66 -4.19 20.15
CA LEU A 40 -7.62 -5.21 20.29
C LEU A 40 -7.08 -5.23 21.74
N LYS A 41 -6.71 -4.07 22.27
CA LYS A 41 -6.19 -3.93 23.63
C LYS A 41 -7.18 -4.41 24.67
N MET A 42 -8.43 -3.94 24.62
CA MET A 42 -9.49 -4.36 25.53
C MET A 42 -9.70 -5.89 25.55
N ALA A 43 -9.70 -6.52 24.37
CA ALA A 43 -9.85 -7.97 24.29
C ALA A 43 -8.64 -8.71 24.89
N LEU A 44 -7.42 -8.25 24.62
CA LEU A 44 -6.20 -8.86 25.18
C LEU A 44 -6.14 -8.74 26.70
N GLU A 45 -6.61 -7.64 27.29
CA GLU A 45 -6.66 -7.42 28.75
C GLU A 45 -7.56 -8.43 29.48
N ILE A 46 -8.58 -8.97 28.81
CA ILE A 46 -9.48 -9.99 29.35
C ILE A 46 -9.13 -11.42 28.92
N GLY A 47 -7.93 -11.62 28.35
CA GLY A 47 -7.37 -12.94 28.05
C GLY A 47 -7.57 -13.43 26.61
N ALA A 48 -8.02 -12.59 25.69
CA ALA A 48 -8.07 -12.96 24.27
C ALA A 48 -6.65 -13.20 23.71
N VAL A 49 -6.55 -14.03 22.66
CA VAL A 49 -5.27 -14.37 22.04
C VAL A 49 -5.06 -13.64 20.71
N LYS A 50 -3.85 -13.17 20.51
CA LYS A 50 -3.38 -12.60 19.24
C LYS A 50 -3.36 -13.66 18.15
N HIS A 51 -3.74 -13.28 16.92
CA HIS A 51 -3.68 -14.15 15.75
C HIS A 51 -3.28 -13.40 14.49
N GLY A 52 -2.67 -14.12 13.56
CA GLY A 52 -2.24 -13.58 12.28
C GLY A 52 -0.89 -12.87 12.32
N LEU A 53 -0.57 -12.16 11.23
CA LEU A 53 0.72 -11.54 10.97
C LEU A 53 0.74 -10.11 11.52
N TYR A 54 1.31 -9.91 12.71
CA TYR A 54 1.35 -8.60 13.35
C TYR A 54 2.38 -7.64 12.73
N ASP A 55 3.41 -8.15 12.07
CA ASP A 55 4.39 -7.38 11.30
C ASP A 55 3.98 -7.18 9.83
N GLY A 56 2.78 -7.63 9.46
CA GLY A 56 2.18 -7.48 8.14
C GLY A 56 1.08 -6.43 8.09
N CYS A 57 0.99 -5.77 6.95
CA CYS A 57 -0.05 -4.78 6.69
C CYS A 57 -0.26 -4.56 5.20
N HIS A 58 -1.42 -4.00 4.87
CA HIS A 58 -1.70 -3.44 3.56
C HIS A 58 -1.10 -2.04 3.46
N ALA A 59 -0.09 -1.86 2.62
CA ALA A 59 0.54 -0.58 2.40
C ALA A 59 0.73 -0.27 0.91
N THR A 60 0.24 0.89 0.49
CA THR A 60 0.35 1.36 -0.89
C THR A 60 1.37 2.49 -1.02
N PRO A 61 1.97 2.72 -2.20
CA PRO A 61 2.61 3.99 -2.49
C PRO A 61 1.59 5.14 -2.42
N MET A 62 1.92 6.18 -1.69
CA MET A 62 1.12 7.39 -1.47
C MET A 62 1.93 8.62 -1.84
N ASP A 63 1.28 9.70 -2.21
CA ASP A 63 1.92 10.99 -2.40
C ASP A 63 2.73 11.36 -1.14
N LEU A 64 4.01 11.68 -1.32
CA LEU A 64 4.95 11.96 -0.21
C LEU A 64 4.50 13.13 0.67
N TYR A 65 3.91 14.15 0.06
CA TYR A 65 3.56 15.41 0.74
C TYR A 65 2.08 15.50 1.12
N MET A 66 1.30 14.43 0.84
CA MET A 66 -0.10 14.39 1.28
C MET A 66 -0.23 14.57 2.79
N LYS A 67 -1.33 15.15 3.23
CA LYS A 67 -1.71 15.18 4.64
C LYS A 67 -2.11 13.77 5.11
N ASN A 68 -1.75 13.42 6.35
CA ASN A 68 -2.26 12.20 6.98
C ASN A 68 -3.80 12.20 6.98
N TYR A 69 -4.38 11.01 6.86
CA TYR A 69 -5.83 10.81 6.87
C TYR A 69 -6.58 11.54 5.74
N GLY A 70 -5.90 11.92 4.67
CA GLY A 70 -6.49 12.67 3.57
C GLY A 70 -6.86 14.13 3.89
N GLY A 71 -6.34 14.65 5.01
CA GLY A 71 -6.61 16.03 5.49
C GLY A 71 -7.79 16.08 6.46
N LEU A 72 -7.52 16.02 7.76
CA LEU A 72 -8.54 16.09 8.83
C LEU A 72 -9.20 17.45 8.96
N ASP A 73 -8.57 18.50 8.46
CA ASP A 73 -9.08 19.87 8.35
C ASP A 73 -10.17 20.01 7.29
N LEU A 74 -10.30 19.03 6.39
CA LEU A 74 -11.34 18.99 5.36
C LEU A 74 -12.57 18.20 5.83
N LYS A 75 -13.73 18.55 5.27
CA LYS A 75 -14.94 17.73 5.44
C LYS A 75 -14.68 16.33 4.90
N PRO A 76 -15.28 15.26 5.46
CA PRO A 76 -15.09 13.89 4.99
C PRO A 76 -15.30 13.69 3.48
N SER A 77 -16.26 14.39 2.89
CA SER A 77 -16.56 14.35 1.45
C SER A 77 -15.49 15.03 0.56
N GLU A 78 -14.65 15.86 1.14
CA GLU A 78 -13.59 16.61 0.44
C GLU A 78 -12.22 15.94 0.59
N ARG A 79 -12.12 14.93 1.47
CA ARG A 79 -10.87 14.17 1.68
C ARG A 79 -10.59 13.29 0.48
N LYS A 80 -9.36 13.37 -0.02
CA LYS A 80 -8.93 12.65 -1.21
C LYS A 80 -8.09 11.44 -0.88
N ASN A 81 -8.09 10.49 -1.80
CA ASN A 81 -7.23 9.34 -1.76
C ASN A 81 -5.99 9.58 -2.63
N TYR A 82 -4.88 9.91 -2.00
CA TYR A 82 -3.63 10.26 -2.68
C TYR A 82 -2.76 9.05 -3.05
N ARG A 83 -3.36 7.90 -3.40
CA ARG A 83 -2.63 6.71 -3.85
C ARG A 83 -1.87 7.00 -5.14
N LYS A 84 -0.66 6.48 -5.22
CA LYS A 84 0.18 6.52 -6.43
C LYS A 84 0.46 5.08 -6.89
N ILE A 85 -0.57 4.44 -7.47
CA ILE A 85 -0.56 3.00 -7.79
C ILE A 85 -0.46 2.68 -9.29
N CYS A 86 -0.21 3.68 -10.15
CA CYS A 86 0.07 3.48 -11.57
C CYS A 86 1.56 3.17 -11.86
N TYR A 87 2.35 2.81 -10.87
CA TYR A 87 3.78 2.49 -11.01
C TYR A 87 4.09 1.51 -12.15
N PHE A 88 3.15 0.62 -12.48
CA PHE A 88 3.31 -0.36 -13.56
C PHE A 88 3.43 0.29 -14.95
N LEU A 89 2.94 1.52 -15.14
CA LEU A 89 3.06 2.29 -16.39
C LEU A 89 4.41 3.01 -16.55
N GLY A 90 5.18 3.13 -15.46
CA GLY A 90 6.46 3.83 -15.43
C GLY A 90 7.55 3.02 -14.73
N ILE A 91 8.48 3.72 -14.09
CA ILE A 91 9.53 3.14 -13.24
C ILE A 91 9.58 3.83 -11.88
N MET A 92 10.13 3.14 -10.87
CA MET A 92 10.31 3.68 -9.53
C MET A 92 11.80 3.80 -9.19
N ILE A 93 12.23 5.01 -8.79
CA ILE A 93 13.62 5.35 -8.48
C ILE A 93 13.73 5.77 -7.00
N ASN A 94 14.65 5.16 -6.26
CA ASN A 94 14.95 5.51 -4.87
C ASN A 94 15.97 6.66 -4.74
N ALA A 95 16.28 7.08 -3.52
CA ALA A 95 17.24 8.16 -3.25
C ALA A 95 18.66 7.89 -3.82
N LYS A 96 19.05 6.64 -4.02
CA LYS A 96 20.34 6.28 -4.64
C LYS A 96 20.30 6.28 -6.18
N GLY A 97 19.21 6.76 -6.78
CA GLY A 97 19.05 6.76 -8.24
C GLY A 97 18.78 5.38 -8.85
N LYS A 98 18.39 4.39 -8.07
CA LYS A 98 18.20 2.99 -8.51
C LYS A 98 16.75 2.56 -8.51
N ARG A 99 16.38 1.68 -9.45
CA ARG A 99 15.17 0.87 -9.34
C ARG A 99 15.36 -0.17 -8.25
N PHE A 100 14.29 -0.55 -7.54
CA PHE A 100 14.36 -1.44 -6.39
C PHE A 100 13.26 -2.53 -6.36
N LEU A 101 12.42 -2.56 -7.38
CA LEU A 101 11.36 -3.56 -7.54
C LEU A 101 10.98 -3.75 -9.01
N ASP A 102 10.27 -4.84 -9.30
CA ASP A 102 9.62 -5.08 -10.59
C ASP A 102 8.24 -4.40 -10.59
N GLU A 103 8.13 -3.25 -11.23
CA GLU A 103 6.89 -2.49 -11.34
C GLU A 103 5.82 -3.23 -12.16
N GLY A 104 6.26 -4.12 -13.06
CA GLY A 104 5.42 -4.92 -13.94
C GLY A 104 5.23 -6.38 -13.49
N LYS A 105 5.48 -6.70 -12.21
CA LYS A 105 5.47 -8.09 -11.71
C LYS A 105 4.14 -8.80 -11.96
N ASN A 106 3.03 -8.12 -11.77
CA ASN A 106 1.67 -8.65 -11.93
C ASN A 106 0.68 -7.49 -12.04
N PHE A 107 -0.59 -7.79 -12.31
CA PHE A 107 -1.66 -6.81 -12.18
C PHE A 107 -1.57 -6.09 -10.84
N ARG A 108 -1.80 -4.79 -10.86
CA ARG A 108 -1.77 -3.92 -9.69
C ARG A 108 -2.52 -4.49 -8.48
N ASN A 109 -3.66 -5.14 -8.69
CA ASN A 109 -4.47 -5.72 -7.62
C ASN A 109 -3.74 -6.76 -6.76
N TYR A 110 -2.66 -7.36 -7.27
CA TYR A 110 -1.85 -8.34 -6.55
C TYR A 110 -0.57 -7.75 -5.93
N THR A 111 -0.18 -6.53 -6.31
CA THR A 111 1.11 -5.95 -5.90
C THR A 111 0.97 -4.69 -5.04
N TYR A 112 -0.09 -3.92 -5.23
CA TYR A 112 -0.22 -2.58 -4.65
C TYR A 112 -0.17 -2.56 -3.12
N ALA A 113 -0.70 -3.59 -2.47
CA ALA A 113 -0.74 -3.69 -1.01
C ALA A 113 0.63 -3.95 -0.34
N GLN A 114 1.64 -4.30 -1.16
CA GLN A 114 3.01 -4.59 -0.69
C GLN A 114 3.99 -3.47 -1.05
N TYR A 115 3.70 -2.67 -2.09
CA TYR A 115 4.67 -1.75 -2.66
C TYR A 115 4.88 -0.49 -1.81
N GLY A 116 3.93 -0.15 -0.94
CA GLY A 116 4.14 0.89 0.07
C GLY A 116 5.24 0.53 1.06
N LYS A 117 5.28 -0.73 1.54
CA LYS A 117 6.38 -1.24 2.37
C LYS A 117 7.72 -1.15 1.65
N LYS A 118 7.77 -1.59 0.39
CA LYS A 118 9.00 -1.53 -0.41
C LYS A 118 9.54 -0.11 -0.59
N VAL A 119 8.67 0.89 -0.62
CA VAL A 119 9.08 2.31 -0.63
C VAL A 119 9.61 2.74 0.73
N LEU A 120 8.95 2.37 1.83
CA LEU A 120 9.43 2.68 3.20
C LEU A 120 10.78 2.04 3.52
N ASP A 121 11.08 0.89 2.90
CA ASP A 121 12.38 0.21 3.06
C ASP A 121 13.51 0.90 2.27
N GLN A 122 13.21 1.91 1.42
CA GLN A 122 14.23 2.64 0.67
C GLN A 122 14.90 3.74 1.52
N PRO A 123 16.14 4.13 1.19
CA PRO A 123 16.81 5.24 1.85
C PRO A 123 15.95 6.52 1.80
N GLY A 124 15.76 7.16 2.95
CA GLY A 124 14.90 8.33 3.10
C GLY A 124 13.40 8.00 3.15
N HIS A 125 13.01 6.71 3.03
CA HIS A 125 11.61 6.24 3.07
C HIS A 125 10.73 6.84 1.98
N PHE A 126 11.32 7.14 0.83
CA PHE A 126 10.62 7.67 -0.35
C PHE A 126 11.20 7.12 -1.66
N ALA A 127 10.45 7.33 -2.74
CA ALA A 127 10.88 7.08 -4.10
C ALA A 127 10.19 8.08 -5.05
N TRP A 128 10.62 8.09 -6.30
CA TRP A 128 9.97 8.81 -7.38
C TRP A 128 9.39 7.83 -8.40
N GLN A 129 8.16 8.05 -8.81
CA GLN A 129 7.55 7.36 -9.96
C GLN A 129 7.70 8.25 -11.18
N ILE A 130 8.34 7.75 -12.24
CA ILE A 130 8.63 8.51 -13.46
C ILE A 130 7.80 7.96 -14.60
N PHE A 131 7.15 8.87 -15.32
CA PHE A 131 6.32 8.60 -16.49
C PHE A 131 6.68 9.52 -17.64
N ASP A 132 6.49 9.05 -18.85
CA ASP A 132 6.53 9.90 -20.06
C ASP A 132 5.11 10.13 -20.60
N SER A 133 4.99 11.01 -21.60
CA SER A 133 3.70 11.45 -22.14
C SER A 133 2.86 10.33 -22.76
N LYS A 134 3.46 9.19 -23.14
CA LYS A 134 2.73 8.06 -23.77
C LYS A 134 1.69 7.41 -22.85
N VAL A 135 1.81 7.61 -21.52
CA VAL A 135 0.94 6.96 -20.53
C VAL A 135 0.12 7.94 -19.68
N PHE A 136 0.18 9.24 -19.93
CA PHE A 136 -0.51 10.23 -19.10
C PHE A 136 -2.03 10.02 -19.05
N ASP A 137 -2.63 9.65 -20.17
CA ASP A 137 -4.09 9.37 -20.27
C ASP A 137 -4.49 8.05 -19.56
N LEU A 138 -3.52 7.22 -19.17
CA LEU A 138 -3.73 5.98 -18.43
C LEU A 138 -3.55 6.14 -16.92
N LEU A 139 -3.03 7.29 -16.47
CA LEU A 139 -2.87 7.57 -15.06
C LEU A 139 -4.24 7.78 -14.39
N TYR A 140 -4.38 7.24 -13.18
CA TYR A 140 -5.63 7.40 -12.43
C TYR A 140 -5.81 8.84 -11.96
N GLU A 141 -7.04 9.20 -11.60
CA GLU A 141 -7.42 10.55 -11.19
C GLU A 141 -6.57 11.13 -10.07
N GLU A 142 -6.05 10.29 -9.16
CA GLU A 142 -5.19 10.72 -8.04
C GLU A 142 -3.84 11.33 -8.50
N TYR A 143 -3.45 11.13 -9.76
CA TYR A 143 -2.28 11.77 -10.37
C TYR A 143 -2.60 13.14 -10.98
N THR A 144 -3.88 13.44 -11.21
CA THR A 144 -4.35 14.67 -11.86
C THR A 144 -5.03 15.65 -10.91
N PHE A 145 -5.12 15.33 -9.61
CA PHE A 145 -5.64 16.26 -8.61
C PHE A 145 -4.85 17.57 -8.64
N HIS A 146 -5.53 18.71 -8.50
CA HIS A 146 -4.89 20.04 -8.52
C HIS A 146 -3.83 20.20 -7.41
N ASP A 147 -3.93 19.43 -6.33
CA ASP A 147 -3.02 19.39 -5.19
C ASP A 147 -2.13 18.14 -5.18
N ALA A 148 -2.05 17.39 -6.29
CA ALA A 148 -1.08 16.33 -6.46
C ALA A 148 0.33 16.91 -6.58
N HIS A 149 1.28 16.32 -5.85
CA HIS A 149 2.67 16.76 -5.91
C HIS A 149 3.40 16.02 -7.03
N PHE A 150 3.96 16.77 -7.95
CA PHE A 150 4.81 16.24 -9.03
C PHE A 150 5.75 17.34 -9.56
N VAL A 151 6.75 16.91 -10.29
CA VAL A 151 7.58 17.76 -11.14
C VAL A 151 7.39 17.36 -12.59
N GLU A 152 7.49 18.35 -13.50
CA GLU A 152 7.33 18.14 -14.95
C GLU A 152 8.44 18.87 -15.71
N ALA A 153 8.88 18.27 -16.82
CA ALA A 153 9.86 18.84 -17.71
C ALA A 153 9.77 18.24 -19.14
N ASP A 154 10.26 18.98 -20.11
CA ASP A 154 10.27 18.52 -21.51
C ASP A 154 11.41 17.51 -21.80
N THR A 155 12.45 17.53 -20.98
CA THR A 155 13.60 16.61 -21.10
C THR A 155 13.83 15.84 -19.81
N ILE A 156 14.42 14.64 -19.94
CA ILE A 156 14.79 13.81 -18.77
C ILE A 156 15.82 14.53 -17.90
N ASP A 157 16.75 15.24 -18.49
CA ASP A 157 17.80 15.94 -17.74
C ASP A 157 17.21 17.06 -16.86
N GLU A 158 16.29 17.85 -17.39
CA GLU A 158 15.56 18.85 -16.62
C GLU A 158 14.67 18.20 -15.53
N LEU A 159 13.98 17.10 -15.85
CA LEU A 159 13.17 16.40 -14.88
C LEU A 159 14.02 15.96 -13.67
N ILE A 160 15.16 15.32 -13.93
CA ILE A 160 16.06 14.84 -12.88
C ILE A 160 16.58 16.00 -12.01
N THR A 161 16.81 17.19 -12.59
CA THR A 161 17.23 18.35 -11.79
C THR A 161 16.18 18.80 -10.78
N LYS A 162 14.89 18.61 -11.11
CA LYS A 162 13.72 18.94 -10.27
C LYS A 162 13.36 17.87 -9.26
N MET A 163 13.90 16.66 -9.39
CA MET A 163 13.67 15.56 -8.45
C MET A 163 14.58 15.72 -7.22
N ASP A 164 14.00 16.12 -6.10
CA ASP A 164 14.76 16.32 -4.85
C ASP A 164 15.11 14.97 -4.18
N GLY A 165 16.28 14.97 -3.51
CA GLY A 165 16.69 13.86 -2.66
C GLY A 165 17.18 12.61 -3.40
N VAL A 166 17.40 12.67 -4.72
CA VAL A 166 17.96 11.55 -5.51
C VAL A 166 19.38 11.81 -5.98
N ASP A 167 20.17 10.76 -6.16
CA ASP A 167 21.41 10.82 -6.91
C ASP A 167 21.10 11.03 -8.40
N LYS A 168 21.38 12.24 -8.89
CA LYS A 168 21.01 12.67 -10.25
C LYS A 168 21.81 11.94 -11.34
N ILE A 169 23.10 11.68 -11.09
CA ILE A 169 23.98 10.99 -12.04
C ILE A 169 23.52 9.54 -12.19
N GLU A 170 23.31 8.87 -11.06
CA GLU A 170 22.88 7.47 -11.08
C GLU A 170 21.45 7.33 -11.59
N THR A 171 20.55 8.29 -11.31
CA THR A 171 19.18 8.31 -11.87
C THR A 171 19.23 8.34 -13.41
N LYS A 172 20.03 9.22 -14.00
CA LYS A 172 20.20 9.30 -15.45
C LYS A 172 20.72 7.99 -16.03
N LYS A 173 21.73 7.41 -15.39
CA LYS A 173 22.29 6.12 -15.79
C LYS A 173 21.24 5.01 -15.73
N THR A 174 20.49 4.91 -14.65
CA THR A 174 19.41 3.92 -14.46
C THR A 174 18.32 4.04 -15.53
N ILE A 175 17.89 5.27 -15.87
CA ILE A 175 16.89 5.49 -16.94
C ILE A 175 17.44 5.04 -18.30
N ASN A 176 18.70 5.37 -18.60
CA ASN A 176 19.35 4.94 -19.86
C ASN A 176 19.49 3.42 -19.94
N GLU A 177 19.94 2.77 -18.87
CA GLU A 177 20.04 1.31 -18.80
C GLU A 177 18.67 0.65 -18.98
N PHE A 178 17.65 1.17 -18.30
CA PHE A 178 16.28 0.72 -18.47
C PHE A 178 15.81 0.87 -19.92
N ASN A 179 15.96 2.02 -20.53
CA ASN A 179 15.55 2.28 -21.91
C ASN A 179 16.22 1.35 -22.92
N ASN A 180 17.51 1.04 -22.71
CA ASN A 180 18.27 0.14 -23.58
C ASN A 180 17.88 -1.33 -23.39
N SER A 181 17.28 -1.69 -22.27
CA SER A 181 16.90 -3.06 -21.92
C SER A 181 15.48 -3.46 -22.35
N VAL A 182 14.65 -2.50 -22.79
CA VAL A 182 13.24 -2.73 -23.14
C VAL A 182 13.13 -3.59 -24.40
N ASP A 183 12.34 -4.66 -24.31
CA ASP A 183 11.96 -5.45 -25.49
C ASP A 183 11.06 -4.63 -26.44
N LEU A 184 11.56 -4.42 -27.66
CA LEU A 184 10.86 -3.66 -28.69
C LEU A 184 9.93 -4.52 -29.55
N ASN A 185 10.03 -5.85 -29.47
CA ASN A 185 9.25 -6.77 -30.31
C ASN A 185 7.87 -7.07 -29.74
N THR A 186 7.68 -6.90 -28.42
CA THR A 186 6.40 -7.13 -27.75
C THR A 186 5.58 -5.83 -27.74
N SER A 187 4.30 -5.92 -28.12
CA SER A 187 3.38 -4.78 -28.07
C SER A 187 2.97 -4.48 -26.63
N PHE A 188 2.77 -3.20 -26.33
CA PHE A 188 2.26 -2.76 -25.04
C PHE A 188 0.74 -2.91 -24.98
N ASP A 189 0.23 -3.59 -23.95
CA ASP A 189 -1.20 -3.69 -23.64
C ASP A 189 -1.42 -3.67 -22.11
N PRO A 190 -1.89 -2.57 -21.52
CA PRO A 190 -2.08 -2.45 -20.07
C PRO A 190 -3.24 -3.30 -19.53
N THR A 191 -4.04 -3.93 -20.39
CA THR A 191 -5.22 -4.72 -20.01
C THR A 191 -4.91 -6.19 -19.74
N ILE A 192 -3.74 -6.68 -20.19
CA ILE A 192 -3.25 -8.04 -19.98
C ILE A 192 -1.84 -8.04 -19.37
N LEU A 193 -1.35 -9.17 -18.91
CA LEU A 193 0.07 -9.40 -18.66
C LEU A 193 0.75 -9.59 -20.03
N ASP A 194 1.22 -8.49 -20.61
CA ASP A 194 1.65 -8.43 -22.01
C ASP A 194 3.02 -9.06 -22.29
N GLY A 195 3.78 -9.40 -21.22
CA GLY A 195 5.12 -9.94 -21.33
C GLY A 195 6.16 -8.96 -21.89
N LYS A 196 5.77 -7.70 -22.20
CA LYS A 196 6.69 -6.65 -22.61
C LYS A 196 7.63 -6.29 -21.48
N SER A 197 8.84 -6.84 -21.55
CA SER A 197 9.76 -6.86 -20.42
C SER A 197 11.09 -6.17 -20.71
N THR A 198 11.94 -6.08 -19.71
CA THR A 198 13.34 -5.67 -19.84
C THR A 198 14.27 -6.88 -19.77
N ASN A 199 15.42 -6.80 -20.44
CA ASN A 199 16.43 -7.86 -20.48
C ASN A 199 17.81 -7.30 -20.12
N GLY A 200 18.62 -8.09 -19.42
CA GLY A 200 20.04 -7.74 -19.15
C GLY A 200 20.27 -6.68 -18.09
N ILE A 201 19.28 -6.37 -17.26
CA ILE A 201 19.41 -5.48 -16.10
C ILE A 201 19.10 -6.21 -14.81
N GLU A 202 19.64 -5.73 -13.67
CA GLU A 202 19.56 -6.39 -12.38
C GLU A 202 18.12 -6.67 -11.94
N ILE A 203 17.24 -5.67 -12.05
CA ILE A 203 15.82 -5.82 -11.70
C ILE A 203 15.00 -5.77 -12.97
N LYS A 204 14.53 -6.94 -13.39
CA LYS A 204 13.65 -7.07 -14.55
C LYS A 204 12.33 -6.32 -14.28
N LYS A 205 11.80 -5.63 -15.29
CA LYS A 205 10.39 -5.26 -15.36
C LYS A 205 9.69 -6.30 -16.23
N SER A 206 8.77 -7.08 -15.64
CA SER A 206 8.24 -8.31 -16.28
C SER A 206 7.17 -8.04 -17.32
N ASN A 207 6.39 -6.97 -17.16
CA ASN A 207 5.33 -6.55 -18.07
C ASN A 207 5.34 -5.02 -18.23
N TRP A 208 4.71 -4.53 -19.28
CA TRP A 208 4.45 -3.11 -19.55
C TRP A 208 5.73 -2.25 -19.58
N ALA A 209 6.86 -2.84 -19.96
CA ALA A 209 8.12 -2.13 -20.07
C ALA A 209 8.11 -1.25 -21.33
N GLN A 210 7.86 0.04 -21.16
CA GLN A 210 8.02 1.04 -22.21
C GLN A 210 9.21 1.93 -21.91
N LYS A 211 9.92 2.37 -22.95
CA LYS A 211 10.99 3.37 -22.80
C LYS A 211 10.42 4.65 -22.19
N ILE A 212 11.19 5.31 -21.36
CA ILE A 212 10.93 6.66 -20.86
C ILE A 212 11.70 7.61 -21.76
N ASP A 213 11.13 7.97 -22.91
CA ASP A 213 11.85 8.67 -24.00
C ASP A 213 11.05 9.73 -24.76
N LYS A 214 9.75 9.92 -24.40
CA LYS A 214 8.90 10.91 -25.06
C LYS A 214 8.39 11.96 -24.07
N GLY A 215 8.91 13.19 -24.18
CA GLY A 215 8.43 14.32 -23.38
C GLY A 215 7.01 14.78 -23.70
N PRO A 216 6.38 15.57 -22.84
CA PRO A 216 6.88 15.92 -21.50
C PRO A 216 6.93 14.72 -20.56
N PHE A 217 7.76 14.84 -19.51
CA PHE A 217 7.93 13.82 -18.47
C PHE A 217 7.38 14.32 -17.14
N LYS A 218 6.80 13.41 -16.36
CA LYS A 218 6.33 13.69 -14.99
C LYS A 218 6.98 12.75 -14.00
N ALA A 219 7.36 13.28 -12.84
CA ALA A 219 7.80 12.48 -11.72
C ALA A 219 7.01 12.83 -10.46
N PHE A 220 6.51 11.79 -9.78
CA PHE A 220 5.66 11.89 -8.57
C PHE A 220 6.44 11.35 -7.37
N PRO A 221 6.68 12.17 -6.33
CA PRO A 221 7.33 11.71 -5.11
C PRO A 221 6.35 10.86 -4.29
N VAL A 222 6.79 9.70 -3.85
CA VAL A 222 5.95 8.74 -3.13
C VAL A 222 6.63 8.25 -1.85
N THR A 223 5.80 7.93 -0.85
CA THR A 223 6.18 7.21 0.35
C THR A 223 5.23 6.03 0.56
N GLY A 224 5.45 5.21 1.59
CA GLY A 224 4.51 4.16 1.95
C GLY A 224 3.32 4.71 2.75
N GLY A 225 2.14 4.19 2.45
CA GLY A 225 0.92 4.49 3.20
C GLY A 225 0.25 3.23 3.72
N ILE A 226 -0.04 3.18 5.01
CA ILE A 226 -0.71 2.07 5.68
C ILE A 226 -2.23 2.26 5.65
N THR A 227 -2.96 1.16 5.44
CA THR A 227 -4.43 1.18 5.32
C THR A 227 -5.12 0.13 6.18
N PHE A 228 -4.42 -0.97 6.50
CA PHE A 228 -5.01 -2.15 7.11
C PHE A 228 -3.91 -2.98 7.77
N THR A 229 -4.10 -3.42 9.00
CA THR A 229 -3.18 -4.30 9.72
C THR A 229 -3.64 -5.76 9.60
N TYR A 230 -2.69 -6.73 9.51
CA TYR A 230 -3.04 -8.15 9.31
C TYR A 230 -3.16 -8.93 10.62
N GLY A 231 -2.52 -8.44 11.68
CA GLY A 231 -2.67 -8.99 13.03
C GLY A 231 -3.98 -8.56 13.67
N GLY A 232 -4.58 -9.45 14.44
CA GLY A 232 -5.84 -9.19 15.15
C GLY A 232 -6.11 -10.26 16.21
N LEU A 233 -7.37 -10.52 16.50
CA LEU A 233 -7.82 -11.52 17.45
C LEU A 233 -8.05 -12.88 16.75
N LYS A 234 -7.83 -13.96 17.51
CA LYS A 234 -8.24 -15.30 17.11
C LYS A 234 -9.74 -15.46 17.35
N VAL A 235 -10.46 -15.91 16.33
CA VAL A 235 -11.90 -16.21 16.44
C VAL A 235 -12.18 -17.63 15.96
N ASP A 236 -13.27 -18.22 16.45
CA ASP A 236 -13.78 -19.49 15.96
C ASP A 236 -14.70 -19.30 14.72
N LYS A 237 -15.28 -20.39 14.24
CA LYS A 237 -16.22 -20.39 13.10
C LYS A 237 -17.53 -19.63 13.35
N ASN A 238 -17.84 -19.29 14.60
CA ASN A 238 -19.03 -18.52 15.00
C ASN A 238 -18.69 -17.04 15.24
N GLY A 239 -17.42 -16.65 15.06
CA GLY A 239 -16.93 -15.30 15.32
C GLY A 239 -16.65 -15.02 16.81
N SER A 240 -16.73 -16.04 17.68
CA SER A 240 -16.41 -15.92 19.11
C SER A 240 -14.92 -15.73 19.30
N VAL A 241 -14.51 -14.75 20.09
CA VAL A 241 -13.12 -14.48 20.43
C VAL A 241 -12.59 -15.58 21.34
N LEU A 242 -11.39 -16.10 21.05
CA LEU A 242 -10.78 -17.21 21.78
C LEU A 242 -9.77 -16.73 22.82
N ASP A 243 -9.70 -17.44 23.94
CA ASP A 243 -8.67 -17.29 24.98
C ASP A 243 -7.37 -18.06 24.62
N THR A 244 -6.37 -18.00 25.49
CA THR A 244 -5.08 -18.68 25.32
C THR A 244 -5.16 -20.23 25.33
N LYS A 245 -6.29 -20.80 25.67
CA LYS A 245 -6.56 -22.25 25.68
C LYS A 245 -7.49 -22.67 24.53
N ASP A 246 -7.75 -21.75 23.60
CA ASP A 246 -8.68 -21.93 22.49
C ASP A 246 -10.16 -22.11 22.91
N ASN A 247 -10.54 -21.64 24.10
CA ASN A 247 -11.94 -21.62 24.51
C ASN A 247 -12.57 -20.27 24.13
N PRO A 248 -13.85 -20.25 23.71
CA PRO A 248 -14.59 -19.01 23.50
C PRO A 248 -14.71 -18.19 24.79
N ILE A 249 -14.39 -16.89 24.71
CA ILE A 249 -14.70 -15.92 25.76
C ILE A 249 -16.20 -15.63 25.67
N SER A 250 -16.96 -16.04 26.69
CA SER A 250 -18.42 -15.97 26.68
C SER A 250 -18.93 -14.56 26.38
N GLY A 251 -19.84 -14.46 25.41
CA GLY A 251 -20.46 -13.22 24.99
C GLY A 251 -19.56 -12.24 24.22
N LEU A 252 -18.32 -12.61 23.86
CA LEU A 252 -17.39 -11.76 23.12
C LEU A 252 -17.17 -12.27 21.70
N TYR A 253 -17.41 -11.39 20.72
CA TYR A 253 -17.27 -11.65 19.28
C TYR A 253 -16.40 -10.59 18.64
N ALA A 254 -15.80 -10.92 17.46
CA ALA A 254 -15.06 -9.94 16.67
C ALA A 254 -15.34 -10.09 15.17
N CYS A 255 -15.24 -8.97 14.44
CA CYS A 255 -15.39 -8.94 13.00
C CYS A 255 -14.52 -7.87 12.33
N GLY A 256 -14.44 -7.94 10.99
CA GLY A 256 -13.69 -6.98 10.18
C GLY A 256 -12.19 -7.13 10.33
N GLU A 257 -11.49 -6.02 10.30
CA GLU A 257 -10.02 -5.97 10.37
C GLU A 257 -9.47 -6.51 11.69
N LEU A 258 -10.25 -6.44 12.76
CA LEU A 258 -9.86 -6.95 14.08
C LEU A 258 -9.70 -8.48 14.11
N VAL A 259 -10.25 -9.21 13.13
CA VAL A 259 -10.05 -10.65 12.97
C VAL A 259 -8.70 -10.91 12.31
N GLY A 260 -7.77 -11.47 13.06
CA GLY A 260 -6.43 -11.82 12.58
C GLY A 260 -6.40 -13.12 11.75
N GLY A 261 -5.31 -13.31 10.98
CA GLY A 261 -5.05 -14.55 10.25
C GLY A 261 -5.75 -14.67 8.88
N VAL A 262 -6.46 -13.65 8.44
CA VAL A 262 -7.10 -13.61 7.11
C VAL A 262 -6.10 -13.26 6.01
N PHE A 263 -5.16 -12.37 6.30
CA PHE A 263 -4.16 -11.89 5.34
C PHE A 263 -2.75 -12.26 5.80
N PHE A 264 -1.87 -12.52 4.82
CA PHE A 264 -0.47 -12.89 5.08
C PHE A 264 0.50 -12.06 4.21
N ASN A 265 0.72 -12.41 2.95
CA ASN A 265 1.68 -11.73 2.06
C ASN A 265 1.01 -10.82 1.01
N GLY A 266 -0.28 -10.69 1.04
CA GLY A 266 -1.02 -9.91 0.06
C GLY A 266 -2.41 -9.57 0.55
N TYR A 267 -3.04 -8.65 -0.17
CA TYR A 267 -4.38 -8.16 0.11
C TYR A 267 -5.06 -7.89 -1.23
N PRO A 268 -5.85 -8.83 -1.74
CA PRO A 268 -6.63 -8.60 -2.97
C PRO A 268 -7.60 -7.42 -2.79
N GLY A 269 -7.74 -6.60 -3.83
CA GLY A 269 -8.63 -5.44 -3.78
C GLY A 269 -10.06 -5.82 -3.39
N GLY A 270 -10.62 -5.13 -2.38
CA GLY A 270 -11.97 -5.38 -1.86
C GLY A 270 -12.09 -6.48 -0.80
N SER A 271 -11.03 -7.28 -0.57
CA SER A 271 -11.09 -8.43 0.36
C SER A 271 -11.32 -8.02 1.83
N GLY A 272 -10.86 -6.85 2.27
CA GLY A 272 -11.14 -6.35 3.62
C GLY A 272 -12.62 -6.03 3.84
N LEU A 273 -13.29 -5.43 2.86
CA LEU A 273 -14.73 -5.19 2.92
C LEU A 273 -15.51 -6.50 2.94
N THR A 274 -15.12 -7.46 2.10
CA THR A 274 -15.73 -8.80 2.06
C THR A 274 -15.52 -9.54 3.39
N SER A 275 -14.31 -9.53 3.94
CA SER A 275 -14.02 -10.09 5.27
C SER A 275 -14.89 -9.45 6.35
N GLY A 276 -14.99 -8.10 6.35
CA GLY A 276 -15.86 -7.37 7.26
C GLY A 276 -17.33 -7.81 7.19
N ALA A 277 -17.86 -7.95 5.98
CA ALA A 277 -19.24 -8.38 5.76
C ALA A 277 -19.48 -9.83 6.21
N VAL A 278 -18.54 -10.75 5.89
CA VAL A 278 -18.64 -12.17 6.23
C VAL A 278 -18.55 -12.38 7.74
N PHE A 279 -17.48 -11.88 8.37
CA PHE A 279 -17.30 -12.04 9.82
C PHE A 279 -18.31 -11.24 10.62
N GLY A 280 -18.75 -10.06 10.14
CA GLY A 280 -19.83 -9.30 10.77
C GLY A 280 -21.16 -10.08 10.81
N ARG A 281 -21.50 -10.75 9.68
CA ARG A 281 -22.68 -11.62 9.63
C ARG A 281 -22.52 -12.83 10.56
N ILE A 282 -21.37 -13.48 10.57
CA ILE A 282 -21.09 -14.65 11.42
C ILE A 282 -21.20 -14.26 12.90
N ALA A 283 -20.51 -13.18 13.32
CA ALA A 283 -20.55 -12.70 14.70
C ALA A 283 -21.96 -12.28 15.14
N GLY A 284 -22.73 -11.62 14.24
CA GLY A 284 -24.12 -11.27 14.50
C GLY A 284 -25.01 -12.49 14.77
N TYR A 285 -24.88 -13.57 13.97
CA TYR A 285 -25.62 -14.80 14.23
C TYR A 285 -25.14 -15.54 15.48
N GLY A 286 -23.82 -15.57 15.74
CA GLY A 286 -23.24 -16.19 16.93
C GLY A 286 -23.75 -15.52 18.20
N SER A 287 -23.74 -14.20 18.23
CA SER A 287 -24.11 -13.40 19.41
C SER A 287 -25.57 -13.55 19.86
N VAL A 288 -26.48 -13.98 18.98
CA VAL A 288 -27.90 -14.21 19.29
C VAL A 288 -28.18 -15.66 19.75
N LYS A 289 -27.36 -16.63 19.32
CA LYS A 289 -27.56 -18.05 19.65
C LYS A 289 -27.12 -18.41 21.07
N GLU A 290 -26.21 -17.66 21.65
CA GLU A 290 -25.67 -17.87 23.00
C GLU A 290 -26.36 -16.98 24.06
N GLY A 291 -27.28 -16.13 23.68
CA GLY A 291 -28.14 -15.31 24.56
C GLY A 291 -29.51 -15.93 24.70
#